data_d770234f94fbe7db67f0e0b257098891
#
_entry.id   d770234f94fbe7db67f0e0b257098891
#
_cell.length_a   1.000
_cell.length_b   1.000
_cell.length_c   1.000
_cell.angle_alpha   90.00
_cell.angle_beta   90.00
_cell.angle_gamma   90.00
#
_symmetry.space_group_name_H-M   'P 1'
#
loop_
_entity.id
_entity.type
_entity.pdbx_description
1 polymer ?
#
loop_
_entity_poly.entity_id
_entity_poly.type
_entity_poly.pdbx_seq_one_letter_code
_entity_poly.pdbx_strand_id
1 'polypeptide(L)' 'SEYLRNTRMEKAKELLRQPDISIAEVAAQVGYENYKSFYRAFKDAVGTTPVEYQQKKYRIHREDEKQ' A
#
# COMPACT_ATOMS: atom_id res chain seq x y z
N SER A 1 -1.93 0.55 18.54
CA SER A 1 -2.38 -0.78 18.60
C SER A 1 -3.01 -1.20 17.28
N GLU A 2 -3.80 -2.23 17.31
CA GLU A 2 -4.35 -2.78 16.09
C GLU A 2 -5.21 -1.79 15.32
N TYR A 3 -5.97 -1.05 16.05
CA TYR A 3 -6.87 -0.09 15.44
C TYR A 3 -6.09 0.98 14.67
N LEU A 4 -5.06 1.50 15.30
CA LEU A 4 -4.25 2.52 14.65
C LEU A 4 -3.54 1.98 13.42
N ARG A 5 -3.05 0.76 13.54
CA ARG A 5 -2.35 0.16 12.43
C ARG A 5 -3.29 -0.03 11.25
N ASN A 6 -4.50 -0.47 11.53
CA ASN A 6 -5.48 -0.65 10.48
C ASN A 6 -5.79 0.65 9.77
N THR A 7 -5.94 1.71 10.55
CA THR A 7 -6.24 3.02 9.98
C THR A 7 -5.14 3.46 9.04
N ARG A 8 -3.90 3.25 9.45
CA ARG A 8 -2.77 3.63 8.62
C ARG A 8 -2.72 2.83 7.34
N MET A 9 -2.99 1.55 7.45
CA MET A 9 -2.94 0.69 6.28
C MET A 9 -4.06 1.02 5.31
N GLU A 10 -5.21 1.38 5.84
CA GLU A 10 -6.31 1.79 4.98
C GLU A 10 -5.95 3.05 4.20
N LYS A 11 -5.33 3.99 4.89
CA LYS A 11 -4.91 5.20 4.24
C LYS A 11 -3.86 4.90 3.18
N ALA A 12 -2.94 4.01 3.50
CA ALA A 12 -1.90 3.64 2.55
C ALA A 12 -2.51 3.02 1.30
N LYS A 13 -3.50 2.17 1.47
CA LYS A 13 -4.13 1.56 0.32
C LYS A 13 -4.77 2.61 -0.57
N GLU A 14 -5.40 3.59 0.03
CA GLU A 14 -5.99 4.67 -0.73
C GLU A 14 -4.97 5.44 -1.52
N LEU A 15 -3.87 5.76 -0.87
CA LEU A 15 -2.82 6.51 -1.54
C LEU A 15 -2.20 5.71 -2.67
N LEU A 16 -2.08 4.42 -2.47
CA LEU A 16 -1.46 3.56 -3.46
C LEU A 16 -2.32 3.38 -4.71
N ARG A 17 -3.54 3.81 -4.67
CA ARG A 17 -4.37 3.77 -5.86
C ARG A 17 -3.88 4.72 -6.92
N GLN A 18 -3.13 5.73 -6.51
CA GLN A 18 -2.61 6.70 -7.44
C GLN A 18 -1.34 6.14 -8.07
N PRO A 19 -1.29 5.99 -9.37
CA PRO A 19 -0.11 5.40 -10.00
C PRO A 19 1.12 6.27 -9.91
N ASP A 20 0.92 7.55 -9.70
CA ASP A 20 2.03 8.49 -9.65
C ASP A 20 2.72 8.58 -8.31
N ILE A 21 2.06 8.12 -7.27
CA ILE A 21 2.61 8.31 -5.94
C ILE A 21 3.69 7.27 -5.68
N SER A 22 4.76 7.69 -5.04
CA SER A 22 5.84 6.78 -4.71
C SER A 22 5.55 6.10 -3.37
N ILE A 23 6.14 4.95 -3.19
CA ILE A 23 5.94 4.20 -1.95
C ILE A 23 6.51 4.97 -0.76
N ALA A 24 7.64 5.64 -0.97
CA ALA A 24 8.23 6.43 0.09
C ALA A 24 7.30 7.55 0.51
N GLU A 25 6.62 8.15 -0.45
CA GLU A 25 5.68 9.21 -0.15
C GLU A 25 4.52 8.66 0.67
N VAL A 26 4.02 7.51 0.30
CA VAL A 26 2.93 6.89 1.04
C VAL A 26 3.36 6.63 2.48
N ALA A 27 4.57 6.12 2.65
CA ALA A 27 5.07 5.84 3.99
C ALA A 27 5.08 7.10 4.84
N ALA A 28 5.56 8.20 4.26
CA ALA A 28 5.62 9.44 5.00
C ALA A 28 4.23 9.94 5.34
N GLN A 29 3.31 9.82 4.42
CA GLN A 29 1.98 10.35 4.64
C GLN A 29 1.21 9.59 5.71
N VAL A 30 1.47 8.30 5.83
CA VAL A 30 0.76 7.53 6.84
C VAL A 30 1.51 7.51 8.17
N GLY A 31 2.60 8.25 8.27
CA GLY A 31 3.24 8.42 9.56
C GLY A 31 4.42 7.52 9.85
N TYR A 32 4.97 6.88 8.86
CA TYR A 32 6.14 6.05 9.07
C TYR A 32 7.40 6.85 8.74
N GLU A 33 8.34 6.78 9.64
CA GLU A 33 9.56 7.55 9.45
C GLU A 33 10.44 6.98 8.39
N ASN A 34 10.46 5.66 8.29
CA ASN A 34 11.30 5.12 7.28
C ASN A 34 10.53 4.12 6.44
N TYR A 35 10.98 4.07 5.21
CA TYR A 35 10.32 3.31 4.18
C TYR A 35 10.29 1.81 4.51
N LYS A 36 11.37 1.33 5.09
CA LYS A 36 11.46 -0.10 5.38
C LYS A 36 10.43 -0.52 6.42
N SER A 37 10.23 0.30 7.42
CA SER A 37 9.24 0.00 8.43
C SER A 37 7.87 -0.06 7.84
N PHE A 38 7.54 0.88 6.97
CA PHE A 38 6.26 0.89 6.31
C PHE A 38 6.11 -0.35 5.44
N TYR A 39 7.14 -0.68 4.70
CA TYR A 39 7.12 -1.81 3.78
C TYR A 39 6.77 -3.08 4.53
N ARG A 40 7.44 -3.31 5.65
CA ARG A 40 7.19 -4.50 6.45
C ARG A 40 5.79 -4.50 7.03
N ALA A 41 5.40 -3.36 7.58
CA ALA A 41 4.09 -3.27 8.20
C ALA A 41 3.00 -3.51 7.17
N PHE A 42 3.15 -2.96 6.00
CA PHE A 42 2.16 -3.13 4.96
C PHE A 42 2.07 -4.58 4.53
N LYS A 43 3.22 -5.18 4.27
CA LYS A 43 3.23 -6.57 3.86
C LYS A 43 2.62 -7.47 4.91
N ASP A 44 2.91 -7.18 6.16
CA ASP A 44 2.40 -7.97 7.26
C ASP A 44 0.89 -7.84 7.41
N ALA A 45 0.39 -6.63 7.24
CA ALA A 45 -1.02 -6.38 7.45
C ALA A 45 -1.87 -6.74 6.23
N VAL A 46 -1.35 -6.47 5.06
CA VAL A 46 -2.11 -6.65 3.83
C VAL A 46 -1.81 -7.97 3.14
N GLY A 47 -0.61 -8.48 3.33
CA GLY A 47 -0.23 -9.75 2.73
C GLY A 47 0.55 -9.61 1.43
N THR A 48 0.76 -8.39 0.98
CA THR A 48 1.51 -8.15 -0.24
C THR A 48 2.30 -6.87 -0.06
N THR A 49 3.35 -6.68 -0.83
CA THR A 49 4.15 -5.48 -0.70
C THR A 49 3.40 -4.29 -1.26
N PRO A 50 3.75 -3.08 -0.79
CA PRO A 50 3.08 -1.88 -1.33
C PRO A 50 3.30 -1.71 -2.81
N VAL A 51 4.47 -2.07 -3.29
CA VAL A 51 4.74 -1.97 -4.72
C VAL A 51 3.84 -2.90 -5.50
N GLU A 52 3.74 -4.13 -5.04
CA GLU A 52 2.89 -5.10 -5.70
C GLU A 52 1.44 -4.70 -5.63
N TYR A 53 1.04 -4.16 -4.50
CA TYR A 53 -0.33 -3.74 -4.33
C TYR A 53 -0.68 -2.63 -5.32
N GLN A 54 0.22 -1.69 -5.47
CA GLN A 54 -0.01 -0.58 -6.38
C GLN A 54 -0.09 -1.07 -7.83
N GLN A 55 0.80 -1.92 -8.19
CA GLN A 55 0.82 -2.45 -9.54
C GLN A 55 -0.37 -3.34 -9.82
N LYS A 56 -0.74 -4.14 -8.85
CA LYS A 56 -1.86 -5.00 -8.99
C LYS A 56 -3.15 -4.21 -9.18
N LYS A 57 -3.29 -3.17 -8.38
CA LYS A 57 -4.45 -2.33 -8.47
C LYS A 57 -4.54 -1.69 -9.84
N TYR A 58 -3.41 -1.32 -10.36
CA TYR A 58 -3.33 -0.66 -11.63
C TYR A 58 -3.66 -1.60 -12.77
N ARG A 59 -3.29 -2.86 -12.64
CA ARG A 59 -3.48 -3.84 -13.69
C ARG A 59 -4.68 -4.74 -13.47
N ILE A 60 -5.42 -4.45 -12.45
CA ILE A 60 -6.41 -5.40 -11.99
C ILE A 60 -7.49 -5.66 -13.01
N HIS A 61 -7.93 -4.67 -13.72
CA HIS A 61 -8.99 -4.96 -14.64
C HIS A 61 -8.49 -5.64 -15.90
N ARG A 62 -7.22 -5.59 -16.15
CA ARG A 62 -6.69 -6.40 -17.19
C ARG A 62 -6.79 -7.86 -16.84
N GLU A 63 -6.45 -8.17 -15.62
CA GLU A 63 -6.54 -9.51 -15.16
C GLU A 63 -7.95 -9.99 -15.11
N ASP A 64 -8.82 -9.11 -14.74
CA ASP A 64 -10.23 -9.43 -14.75
C ASP A 64 -10.68 -9.86 -16.10
N GLU A 65 -10.24 -9.17 -17.09
CA GLU A 65 -10.62 -9.50 -18.44
C GLU A 65 -10.16 -10.85 -18.84
N LYS A 66 -8.99 -11.21 -18.41
CA LYS A 66 -8.47 -12.49 -18.73
C LYS A 66 -9.28 -13.59 -18.15
N GLN A 67 -9.80 -13.37 -17.00
CA GLN A 67 -10.59 -14.37 -16.36
C GLN A 67 -12.00 -14.32 -16.78
#